data_9f83c3c2c3d0bc0282ec4948f6979c5a
#
_entry.id   9f83c3c2c3d0bc0282ec4948f6979c5a
#
_cell.length_a   1.000
_cell.length_b   1.000
_cell.length_c   1.000
_cell.angle_alpha   90.00
_cell.angle_beta   90.00
_cell.angle_gamma   90.00
#
_symmetry.space_group_name_H-M   'P 1'
#
loop_
_entity.id
_entity.type
_entity.pdbx_description
1 polymer ?
#
loop_
_entity_poly.entity_id
_entity_poly.type
_entity_poly.pdbx_seq_one_letter_code
_entity_poly.pdbx_strand_id
1 'polypeptide(L)'
;MFAHGSGSSRLSPRNVKVADQLNRAGFATLLFDLLTPAEAADRSNVFDVSLLAERMPETVLYISGEPDIADLPLGLFGASTGAAAAILAAAELGNRVAAVVSRGGRPDLAGPHLSEVVSPTLLIVGGKDHQVLELNRKALASLTCEKLLKTIPGATHVFEEPGALEQVTELASAWFQHYVGAPDIKPVVGVPSPAPAKPSSADAELQALRRVIEPLPPIEDPAFAQSFDRFAASRVVLLGEASHGTSEFYRARAAITQGLIERHGFTIVAAEADWPDAATIDRDIRGLGARASVAPFGRFPTWMWRNKDVDAFVRLLRRHNEGKVPGEQVRFYGLDLYSMTASIAAVLEYLERVDPVSAAEARSRYACFAPWSREPAAYGRASLSRGYALCEPSVTRNLLDLLHKRVQYASKDGEDFFDAEQNARVVASAERYYRVMYYGAHESWNLRDRHMFETLQRILASAGPRAKAVVWAHNSHIGDARFTDMGSERDELNLGQLCREAYGADAALIGFGTDSGTVAAASEWDAPMEIKLVRPSRPDSYEGLCHRVGQERFLLDLRNRLDKELRSSLSQRRLERYIGVIYRPETERWSHYAHASLPDQYDAFVWFDQTRAGVPTPAPVTVGEDETYPSGL
;
A
#
# COMPACT_ATOMS: atom_id res chain seq x y z
N MET A 1 2.27 15.43 -23.25
CA MET A 1 1.28 15.63 -22.17
C MET A 1 0.16 14.61 -22.31
N PHE A 2 -0.33 14.03 -21.20
CA PHE A 2 -1.28 12.93 -21.20
C PHE A 2 -2.66 13.34 -20.71
N ALA A 3 -3.71 12.92 -21.44
CA ALA A 3 -5.11 13.01 -21.02
C ALA A 3 -5.65 11.59 -20.74
N HIS A 4 -5.94 11.31 -19.47
CA HIS A 4 -6.44 10.00 -19.05
C HIS A 4 -7.94 9.82 -19.37
N GLY A 5 -8.40 8.57 -19.44
CA GLY A 5 -9.81 8.24 -19.68
C GLY A 5 -10.66 8.35 -18.42
N SER A 6 -11.98 8.24 -18.61
CA SER A 6 -12.97 8.20 -17.52
C SER A 6 -12.68 7.05 -16.55
N GLY A 7 -12.80 7.32 -15.25
CA GLY A 7 -12.50 6.35 -14.21
C GLY A 7 -11.00 6.00 -14.06
N SER A 8 -10.11 6.85 -14.59
CA SER A 8 -8.67 6.75 -14.54
C SER A 8 -8.07 8.05 -13.98
N SER A 9 -6.77 8.08 -13.72
CA SER A 9 -6.04 9.23 -13.20
C SER A 9 -4.66 9.34 -13.83
N ARG A 10 -3.88 10.36 -13.44
CA ARG A 10 -2.45 10.47 -13.78
C ARG A 10 -1.67 9.20 -13.39
N LEU A 11 -2.15 8.43 -12.44
CA LEU A 11 -1.53 7.20 -11.94
C LEU A 11 -1.94 5.95 -12.75
N SER A 12 -2.70 6.09 -13.84
CA SER A 12 -3.07 4.95 -14.70
C SER A 12 -1.86 4.11 -15.09
N PRO A 13 -1.76 2.82 -14.70
CA PRO A 13 -0.59 1.99 -14.99
C PRO A 13 -0.27 1.91 -16.48
N ARG A 14 -1.30 1.93 -17.33
CA ARG A 14 -1.16 1.91 -18.78
C ARG A 14 -0.58 3.22 -19.33
N ASN A 15 -1.05 4.37 -18.85
CA ASN A 15 -0.50 5.67 -19.28
C ASN A 15 0.91 5.86 -18.77
N VAL A 16 1.17 5.44 -17.53
CA VAL A 16 2.51 5.48 -16.93
C VAL A 16 3.49 4.62 -17.74
N LYS A 17 3.11 3.40 -18.12
CA LYS A 17 3.96 2.52 -18.94
C LYS A 17 4.29 3.15 -20.32
N VAL A 18 3.30 3.79 -20.94
CA VAL A 18 3.53 4.53 -22.21
C VAL A 18 4.45 5.73 -21.97
N ALA A 19 4.24 6.51 -20.92
CA ALA A 19 5.07 7.65 -20.57
C ALA A 19 6.52 7.24 -20.31
N ASP A 20 6.74 6.15 -19.60
CA ASP A 20 8.08 5.61 -19.29
C ASP A 20 8.87 5.23 -20.54
N GLN A 21 8.21 4.62 -21.51
CA GLN A 21 8.85 4.29 -22.79
C GLN A 21 9.11 5.53 -23.65
N LEU A 22 8.21 6.53 -23.63
CA LEU A 22 8.45 7.83 -24.27
C LEU A 22 9.63 8.56 -23.61
N ASN A 23 9.76 8.49 -22.28
CA ASN A 23 10.93 9.06 -21.57
C ASN A 23 12.24 8.38 -22.00
N ARG A 24 12.24 7.04 -22.17
CA ARG A 24 13.40 6.29 -22.71
C ARG A 24 13.71 6.66 -24.16
N ALA A 25 12.72 7.10 -24.90
CA ALA A 25 12.88 7.59 -26.27
C ALA A 25 13.32 9.07 -26.33
N GLY A 26 13.57 9.71 -25.19
CA GLY A 26 14.10 11.09 -25.09
C GLY A 26 13.03 12.18 -24.98
N PHE A 27 11.77 11.83 -24.71
CA PHE A 27 10.70 12.82 -24.51
C PHE A 27 10.51 13.14 -23.02
N ALA A 28 10.26 14.40 -22.69
CA ALA A 28 9.68 14.77 -21.40
C ALA A 28 8.18 14.41 -21.40
N THR A 29 7.66 13.83 -20.31
CA THR A 29 6.25 13.48 -20.20
C THR A 29 5.59 14.13 -18.98
N LEU A 30 4.37 14.63 -19.16
CA LEU A 30 3.54 15.18 -18.11
C LEU A 30 2.24 14.39 -18.01
N LEU A 31 2.04 13.73 -16.87
CA LEU A 31 0.80 13.07 -16.48
C LEU A 31 0.16 13.90 -15.36
N PHE A 32 -1.07 14.31 -15.53
CA PHE A 32 -1.83 15.10 -14.55
C PHE A 32 -3.29 14.66 -14.54
N ASP A 33 -4.01 14.99 -13.49
CA ASP A 33 -5.43 14.70 -13.40
C ASP A 33 -6.24 15.81 -14.04
N LEU A 34 -7.17 15.44 -14.91
CA LEU A 34 -8.03 16.38 -15.63
C LEU A 34 -9.12 17.01 -14.75
N LEU A 35 -9.38 16.43 -13.59
CA LEU A 35 -10.35 16.90 -12.61
C LEU A 35 -9.69 16.96 -11.24
N THR A 36 -10.07 17.94 -10.45
CA THR A 36 -9.76 17.94 -9.02
C THR A 36 -10.54 16.82 -8.30
N PRO A 37 -10.12 16.38 -7.11
CA PRO A 37 -10.87 15.39 -6.34
C PRO A 37 -12.34 15.78 -6.09
N ALA A 38 -12.63 17.07 -5.88
CA ALA A 38 -13.97 17.58 -5.68
C ALA A 38 -14.83 17.49 -6.96
N GLU A 39 -14.26 17.80 -8.12
CA GLU A 39 -14.94 17.68 -9.41
C GLU A 39 -15.16 16.22 -9.80
N ALA A 40 -14.18 15.33 -9.53
CA ALA A 40 -14.28 13.90 -9.82
C ALA A 40 -15.34 13.18 -8.94
N ALA A 41 -15.73 13.75 -7.81
CA ALA A 41 -16.81 13.25 -6.97
C ALA A 41 -18.18 13.30 -7.68
N ASP A 42 -18.38 14.26 -8.59
CA ASP A 42 -19.53 14.26 -9.49
C ASP A 42 -19.22 13.42 -10.74
N ARG A 43 -19.88 12.28 -10.83
CA ARG A 43 -19.67 11.32 -11.92
C ARG A 43 -20.03 11.88 -13.31
N SER A 44 -20.85 12.93 -13.41
CA SER A 44 -21.16 13.59 -14.68
C SER A 44 -19.93 14.28 -15.26
N ASN A 45 -19.09 14.90 -14.43
CA ASN A 45 -17.87 15.59 -14.84
C ASN A 45 -16.83 14.65 -15.48
N VAL A 46 -16.80 13.38 -15.03
CA VAL A 46 -15.86 12.36 -15.55
C VAL A 46 -16.11 12.05 -17.03
N PHE A 47 -17.33 12.31 -17.53
CA PHE A 47 -17.73 12.13 -18.92
C PHE A 47 -17.94 13.45 -19.67
N ASP A 48 -17.79 14.59 -19.01
CA ASP A 48 -17.86 15.91 -19.63
C ASP A 48 -16.56 16.22 -20.37
N VAL A 49 -16.53 15.85 -21.64
CA VAL A 49 -15.35 15.99 -22.49
C VAL A 49 -14.94 17.46 -22.66
N SER A 50 -15.89 18.40 -22.61
CA SER A 50 -15.60 19.84 -22.72
C SER A 50 -14.84 20.33 -21.48
N LEU A 51 -15.34 19.99 -20.29
CA LEU A 51 -14.65 20.28 -19.02
C LEU A 51 -13.25 19.66 -18.98
N LEU A 52 -13.12 18.40 -19.40
CA LEU A 52 -11.82 17.73 -19.45
C LEU A 52 -10.85 18.41 -20.45
N ALA A 53 -11.36 18.90 -21.57
CA ALA A 53 -10.58 19.57 -22.59
C ALA A 53 -10.04 20.93 -22.13
N GLU A 54 -10.84 21.72 -21.37
CA GLU A 54 -10.45 23.03 -20.84
C GLU A 54 -9.19 22.96 -19.94
N ARG A 55 -8.98 21.82 -19.26
CA ARG A 55 -7.79 21.61 -18.40
C ARG A 55 -6.48 21.49 -19.18
N MET A 56 -6.57 21.10 -20.45
CA MET A 56 -5.36 20.89 -21.27
C MET A 56 -4.68 22.22 -21.64
N PRO A 57 -5.36 23.25 -22.21
CA PRO A 57 -4.79 24.57 -22.45
C PRO A 57 -4.30 25.25 -21.16
N GLU A 58 -5.04 25.14 -20.05
CA GLU A 58 -4.62 25.66 -18.75
C GLU A 58 -3.27 25.05 -18.31
N THR A 59 -3.11 23.75 -18.46
CA THR A 59 -1.86 23.05 -18.15
C THR A 59 -0.75 23.44 -19.11
N VAL A 60 -1.04 23.66 -20.41
CA VAL A 60 -0.06 24.15 -21.37
C VAL A 60 0.41 25.56 -21.01
N LEU A 61 -0.48 26.42 -20.53
CA LEU A 61 -0.13 27.76 -20.05
C LEU A 61 0.80 27.68 -18.82
N TYR A 62 0.52 26.76 -17.88
CA TYR A 62 1.37 26.53 -16.71
C TYR A 62 2.78 26.08 -17.12
N ILE A 63 2.93 25.05 -17.95
CA ILE A 63 4.25 24.53 -18.37
C ILE A 63 5.03 25.56 -19.23
N SER A 64 4.35 26.48 -19.91
CA SER A 64 5.01 27.56 -20.65
C SER A 64 5.71 28.56 -19.74
N GLY A 65 5.44 28.55 -18.44
CA GLY A 65 6.14 29.31 -17.41
C GLY A 65 7.36 28.61 -16.81
N GLU A 66 7.58 27.33 -17.13
CA GLU A 66 8.66 26.52 -16.57
C GLU A 66 9.91 26.59 -17.47
N PRO A 67 11.02 27.24 -17.04
CA PRO A 67 12.16 27.55 -17.90
C PRO A 67 12.78 26.35 -18.62
N ASP A 68 12.77 25.15 -17.98
CA ASP A 68 13.43 23.95 -18.50
C ASP A 68 12.64 23.25 -19.62
N ILE A 69 11.33 23.54 -19.75
CA ILE A 69 10.43 22.83 -20.66
C ILE A 69 9.56 23.76 -21.52
N ALA A 70 9.58 25.08 -21.28
CA ALA A 70 8.73 26.06 -21.96
C ALA A 70 8.87 26.05 -23.50
N ASP A 71 10.07 25.82 -23.99
CA ASP A 71 10.39 25.84 -25.42
C ASP A 71 10.31 24.48 -26.11
N LEU A 72 9.94 23.40 -25.35
CA LEU A 72 9.83 22.09 -25.93
C LEU A 72 8.58 21.95 -26.82
N PRO A 73 8.69 21.33 -28.00
CA PRO A 73 7.53 21.03 -28.83
C PRO A 73 6.52 20.13 -28.09
N LEU A 74 5.24 20.44 -28.19
CA LEU A 74 4.17 19.81 -27.44
C LEU A 74 3.51 18.67 -28.22
N GLY A 75 3.54 17.44 -27.68
CA GLY A 75 2.71 16.31 -28.14
C GLY A 75 1.60 15.99 -27.13
N LEU A 76 0.41 15.62 -27.62
CA LEU A 76 -0.72 15.21 -26.79
C LEU A 76 -0.98 13.72 -26.94
N PHE A 77 -1.14 13.00 -25.83
CA PHE A 77 -1.50 11.58 -25.80
C PHE A 77 -2.80 11.42 -25.00
N GLY A 78 -3.87 10.97 -25.66
CA GLY A 78 -5.18 10.76 -25.03
C GLY A 78 -5.61 9.30 -25.01
N ALA A 79 -6.25 8.87 -23.93
CA ALA A 79 -6.79 7.52 -23.77
C ALA A 79 -8.30 7.55 -23.52
N SER A 80 -9.09 6.70 -24.19
CA SER A 80 -10.54 6.61 -24.05
C SER A 80 -11.22 7.99 -24.21
N THR A 81 -11.97 8.49 -23.21
CA THR A 81 -12.57 9.85 -23.20
C THR A 81 -11.50 10.96 -23.22
N GLY A 82 -10.34 10.73 -22.60
CA GLY A 82 -9.22 11.66 -22.65
C GLY A 82 -8.66 11.88 -24.07
N ALA A 83 -8.91 10.96 -25.01
CA ALA A 83 -8.56 11.17 -26.41
C ALA A 83 -9.40 12.28 -27.05
N ALA A 84 -10.69 12.37 -26.71
CA ALA A 84 -11.53 13.47 -27.16
C ALA A 84 -11.08 14.81 -26.56
N ALA A 85 -10.75 14.83 -25.26
CA ALA A 85 -10.18 16.01 -24.60
C ALA A 85 -8.89 16.47 -25.27
N ALA A 86 -7.96 15.54 -25.58
CA ALA A 86 -6.72 15.86 -26.29
C ALA A 86 -6.95 16.42 -27.70
N ILE A 87 -7.96 15.91 -28.41
CA ILE A 87 -8.35 16.38 -29.75
C ILE A 87 -8.98 17.78 -29.69
N LEU A 88 -9.90 18.04 -28.75
CA LEU A 88 -10.47 19.36 -28.52
C LEU A 88 -9.39 20.38 -28.16
N ALA A 89 -8.50 20.03 -27.25
CA ALA A 89 -7.37 20.88 -26.90
C ALA A 89 -6.43 21.13 -28.10
N ALA A 90 -6.21 20.13 -28.97
CA ALA A 90 -5.40 20.32 -30.18
C ALA A 90 -6.10 21.24 -31.20
N ALA A 91 -7.43 21.19 -31.32
CA ALA A 91 -8.19 22.10 -32.16
C ALA A 91 -8.07 23.57 -31.64
N GLU A 92 -8.18 23.77 -30.33
CA GLU A 92 -8.05 25.08 -29.68
C GLU A 92 -6.62 25.64 -29.75
N LEU A 93 -5.61 24.83 -29.41
CA LEU A 93 -4.21 25.24 -29.35
C LEU A 93 -3.56 25.38 -30.74
N GLY A 94 -4.16 24.77 -31.77
CA GLY A 94 -3.72 24.89 -33.16
C GLY A 94 -2.26 24.44 -33.34
N ASN A 95 -1.45 25.29 -33.98
CA ASN A 95 -0.03 25.05 -34.29
C ASN A 95 0.89 24.90 -33.04
N ARG A 96 0.39 25.12 -31.83
CA ARG A 96 1.16 24.87 -30.60
C ARG A 96 1.28 23.37 -30.29
N VAL A 97 0.42 22.53 -30.87
CA VAL A 97 0.49 21.09 -30.73
C VAL A 97 1.15 20.49 -31.95
N ALA A 98 2.31 19.86 -31.77
CA ALA A 98 3.08 19.26 -32.86
C ALA A 98 2.50 17.90 -33.33
N ALA A 99 1.88 17.14 -32.44
CA ALA A 99 1.25 15.86 -32.79
C ALA A 99 0.25 15.38 -31.72
N VAL A 100 -0.72 14.56 -32.15
CA VAL A 100 -1.71 13.92 -31.26
C VAL A 100 -1.68 12.43 -31.44
N VAL A 101 -1.75 11.66 -30.34
CA VAL A 101 -1.95 10.22 -30.32
C VAL A 101 -3.19 9.88 -29.48
N SER A 102 -4.10 9.09 -30.06
CA SER A 102 -5.31 8.57 -29.42
C SER A 102 -5.19 7.06 -29.24
N ARG A 103 -5.23 6.56 -28.00
CA ARG A 103 -5.19 5.12 -27.67
C ARG A 103 -6.56 4.64 -27.19
N GLY A 104 -7.18 3.72 -27.93
CA GLY A 104 -8.53 3.20 -27.61
C GLY A 104 -9.51 4.34 -27.38
N GLY A 105 -9.32 5.41 -28.15
CA GLY A 105 -9.96 6.68 -27.89
C GLY A 105 -11.39 6.76 -28.41
N ARG A 106 -12.12 7.77 -27.89
CA ARG A 106 -13.44 8.20 -28.36
C ARG A 106 -13.33 9.57 -29.06
N PRO A 107 -12.55 9.63 -30.20
CA PRO A 107 -12.37 10.88 -30.95
C PRO A 107 -13.69 11.44 -31.49
N ASP A 108 -14.69 10.58 -31.70
CA ASP A 108 -16.04 10.93 -32.11
C ASP A 108 -16.73 11.95 -31.15
N LEU A 109 -16.37 11.95 -29.88
CA LEU A 109 -16.89 12.89 -28.88
C LEU A 109 -16.40 14.33 -29.07
N ALA A 110 -15.34 14.56 -29.85
CA ALA A 110 -14.93 15.90 -30.25
C ALA A 110 -15.84 16.52 -31.33
N GLY A 111 -16.73 15.74 -31.92
CA GLY A 111 -17.79 16.21 -32.82
C GLY A 111 -17.26 17.06 -34.00
N PRO A 112 -17.82 18.26 -34.23
CA PRO A 112 -17.44 19.11 -35.36
C PRO A 112 -16.00 19.62 -35.28
N HIS A 113 -15.40 19.71 -34.08
CA HIS A 113 -14.05 20.20 -33.86
C HIS A 113 -12.95 19.28 -34.46
N LEU A 114 -13.30 18.05 -34.86
CA LEU A 114 -12.39 17.19 -35.60
C LEU A 114 -11.82 17.86 -36.86
N SER A 115 -12.60 18.64 -37.56
CA SER A 115 -12.17 19.33 -38.78
C SER A 115 -11.25 20.54 -38.53
N GLU A 116 -11.18 21.00 -37.30
CA GLU A 116 -10.35 22.16 -36.87
C GLU A 116 -8.95 21.72 -36.41
N VAL A 117 -8.72 20.41 -36.22
CA VAL A 117 -7.41 19.88 -35.82
C VAL A 117 -6.43 20.00 -36.96
N VAL A 118 -5.35 20.74 -36.73
CA VAL A 118 -4.24 20.91 -37.70
C VAL A 118 -3.07 19.97 -37.42
N SER A 119 -2.96 19.49 -36.20
CA SER A 119 -1.85 18.62 -35.75
C SER A 119 -1.96 17.22 -36.34
N PRO A 120 -0.86 16.62 -36.84
CA PRO A 120 -0.82 15.21 -37.23
C PRO A 120 -1.38 14.30 -36.13
N THR A 121 -2.35 13.45 -36.47
CA THR A 121 -3.12 12.66 -35.51
C THR A 121 -3.06 11.16 -35.80
N LEU A 122 -2.58 10.38 -34.81
CA LEU A 122 -2.56 8.93 -34.84
C LEU A 122 -3.69 8.35 -33.97
N LEU A 123 -4.55 7.52 -34.57
CA LEU A 123 -5.59 6.77 -33.88
C LEU A 123 -5.15 5.31 -33.73
N ILE A 124 -5.07 4.77 -32.51
CA ILE A 124 -4.69 3.39 -32.22
C ILE A 124 -5.86 2.69 -31.53
N VAL A 125 -6.35 1.59 -32.11
CA VAL A 125 -7.54 0.88 -31.62
C VAL A 125 -7.28 -0.62 -31.55
N GLY A 126 -7.82 -1.29 -30.53
CA GLY A 126 -7.77 -2.75 -30.42
C GLY A 126 -8.65 -3.44 -31.49
N GLY A 127 -8.12 -4.49 -32.12
CA GLY A 127 -8.82 -5.19 -33.21
C GLY A 127 -10.11 -5.91 -32.77
N LYS A 128 -10.23 -6.23 -31.48
CA LYS A 128 -11.45 -6.81 -30.90
C LYS A 128 -12.45 -5.74 -30.39
N ASP A 129 -12.06 -4.48 -30.36
CA ASP A 129 -12.96 -3.37 -29.97
C ASP A 129 -13.70 -2.83 -31.20
N HIS A 130 -14.59 -3.64 -31.75
CA HIS A 130 -15.27 -3.34 -33.00
C HIS A 130 -16.08 -2.05 -32.96
N GLN A 131 -16.71 -1.74 -31.83
CA GLN A 131 -17.51 -0.53 -31.67
C GLN A 131 -16.63 0.72 -31.73
N VAL A 132 -15.54 0.75 -30.95
CA VAL A 132 -14.61 1.88 -30.93
C VAL A 132 -13.86 1.99 -32.27
N LEU A 133 -13.57 0.89 -32.95
CA LEU A 133 -12.95 0.89 -34.27
C LEU A 133 -13.81 1.62 -35.31
N GLU A 134 -15.13 1.38 -35.33
CA GLU A 134 -16.06 2.08 -36.23
C GLU A 134 -16.18 3.58 -35.91
N LEU A 135 -16.19 3.95 -34.63
CA LEU A 135 -16.19 5.35 -34.20
C LEU A 135 -14.89 6.07 -34.62
N ASN A 136 -13.73 5.39 -34.50
CA ASN A 136 -12.45 5.94 -34.97
C ASN A 136 -12.37 6.06 -36.49
N ARG A 137 -12.98 5.16 -37.27
CA ARG A 137 -13.08 5.29 -38.74
C ARG A 137 -13.90 6.51 -39.15
N LYS A 138 -15.01 6.78 -38.45
CA LYS A 138 -15.83 7.98 -38.67
C LYS A 138 -15.05 9.26 -38.31
N ALA A 139 -14.39 9.28 -37.16
CA ALA A 139 -13.58 10.40 -36.75
C ALA A 139 -12.38 10.64 -37.72
N LEU A 140 -11.73 9.56 -38.20
CA LEU A 140 -10.69 9.67 -39.19
C LEU A 140 -11.19 10.35 -40.48
N ALA A 141 -12.40 10.06 -40.93
CA ALA A 141 -12.98 10.72 -42.12
C ALA A 141 -13.16 12.24 -41.91
N SER A 142 -13.48 12.68 -40.69
CA SER A 142 -13.74 14.07 -40.34
C SER A 142 -12.48 14.90 -40.04
N LEU A 143 -11.38 14.27 -39.66
CA LEU A 143 -10.08 14.96 -39.51
C LEU A 143 -9.59 15.46 -40.87
N THR A 144 -9.03 16.67 -40.91
CA THR A 144 -8.48 17.29 -42.13
C THR A 144 -6.94 17.31 -42.15
N CYS A 145 -6.31 17.16 -40.99
CA CYS A 145 -4.85 17.09 -40.82
C CYS A 145 -4.27 15.78 -41.36
N GLU A 146 -2.94 15.64 -41.32
CA GLU A 146 -2.27 14.36 -41.51
C GLU A 146 -2.72 13.37 -40.45
N LYS A 147 -3.15 12.19 -40.86
CA LYS A 147 -3.88 11.25 -40.00
C LYS A 147 -3.59 9.80 -40.34
N LEU A 148 -3.57 8.96 -39.30
CA LEU A 148 -3.35 7.54 -39.46
C LEU A 148 -4.20 6.76 -38.46
N LEU A 149 -4.83 5.66 -38.90
CA LEU A 149 -5.50 4.70 -38.02
C LEU A 149 -4.72 3.38 -38.03
N LYS A 150 -4.29 2.96 -36.87
CA LYS A 150 -3.64 1.66 -36.63
C LYS A 150 -4.49 0.78 -35.74
N THR A 151 -4.66 -0.47 -36.17
CA THR A 151 -5.38 -1.49 -35.39
C THR A 151 -4.39 -2.48 -34.83
N ILE A 152 -4.44 -2.73 -33.52
CA ILE A 152 -3.62 -3.78 -32.87
C ILE A 152 -4.40 -5.09 -32.92
N PRO A 153 -3.95 -6.09 -33.72
CA PRO A 153 -4.67 -7.35 -33.89
C PRO A 153 -4.83 -8.09 -32.57
N GLY A 154 -6.05 -8.57 -32.29
CA GLY A 154 -6.33 -9.36 -31.08
C GLY A 154 -6.49 -8.57 -29.79
N ALA A 155 -6.15 -7.29 -29.77
CA ALA A 155 -6.29 -6.44 -28.57
C ALA A 155 -7.73 -5.99 -28.33
N THR A 156 -8.12 -5.90 -27.06
CA THR A 156 -9.36 -5.31 -26.56
C THR A 156 -9.22 -3.81 -26.33
N HIS A 157 -10.26 -3.16 -25.76
CA HIS A 157 -10.28 -1.72 -25.46
C HIS A 157 -9.12 -1.22 -24.60
N VAL A 158 -8.70 -2.02 -23.65
CA VAL A 158 -7.71 -1.64 -22.63
C VAL A 158 -6.29 -2.09 -22.92
N PHE A 159 -6.09 -2.90 -24.00
CA PHE A 159 -4.78 -3.40 -24.45
C PHE A 159 -4.04 -4.22 -23.38
N GLU A 160 -4.77 -5.11 -22.68
CA GLU A 160 -4.22 -5.98 -21.63
C GLU A 160 -3.56 -7.26 -22.17
N GLU A 161 -3.79 -7.57 -23.43
CA GLU A 161 -3.20 -8.74 -24.07
C GLU A 161 -1.67 -8.62 -24.18
N PRO A 162 -0.93 -9.72 -23.99
CA PRO A 162 0.53 -9.70 -24.05
C PRO A 162 1.06 -9.05 -25.33
N GLY A 163 1.93 -8.06 -25.20
CA GLY A 163 2.52 -7.31 -26.31
C GLY A 163 1.62 -6.24 -26.95
N ALA A 164 0.34 -6.11 -26.54
CA ALA A 164 -0.57 -5.14 -27.14
C ALA A 164 -0.21 -3.69 -26.75
N LEU A 165 0.07 -3.44 -25.48
CA LEU A 165 0.44 -2.11 -25.00
C LEU A 165 1.84 -1.70 -25.49
N GLU A 166 2.75 -2.65 -25.65
CA GLU A 166 4.07 -2.45 -26.24
C GLU A 166 3.94 -1.93 -27.68
N GLN A 167 3.10 -2.57 -28.50
CA GLN A 167 2.83 -2.10 -29.87
C GLN A 167 2.21 -0.70 -29.89
N VAL A 168 1.29 -0.39 -28.98
CA VAL A 168 0.76 0.98 -28.81
C VAL A 168 1.90 1.97 -28.57
N THR A 169 2.82 1.62 -27.69
CA THR A 169 3.91 2.51 -27.31
C THR A 169 4.93 2.71 -28.41
N GLU A 170 5.26 1.64 -29.15
CA GLU A 170 6.13 1.72 -30.33
C GLU A 170 5.53 2.65 -31.38
N LEU A 171 4.24 2.51 -31.68
CA LEU A 171 3.53 3.38 -32.63
C LEU A 171 3.49 4.84 -32.17
N ALA A 172 3.18 5.07 -30.88
CA ALA A 172 3.15 6.42 -30.30
C ALA A 172 4.55 7.06 -30.30
N SER A 173 5.58 6.30 -29.92
CA SER A 173 6.96 6.75 -29.91
C SER A 173 7.44 7.13 -31.32
N ALA A 174 7.20 6.27 -32.32
CA ALA A 174 7.55 6.56 -33.70
C ALA A 174 6.81 7.80 -34.24
N TRP A 175 5.52 7.97 -33.88
CA TRP A 175 4.73 9.13 -34.28
C TRP A 175 5.29 10.41 -33.69
N PHE A 176 5.57 10.43 -32.38
CA PHE A 176 6.14 11.60 -31.73
C PHE A 176 7.58 11.88 -32.18
N GLN A 177 8.41 10.86 -32.43
CA GLN A 177 9.75 11.06 -32.99
C GLN A 177 9.70 11.77 -34.34
N HIS A 178 8.70 11.45 -35.17
CA HIS A 178 8.57 12.04 -36.50
C HIS A 178 8.10 13.50 -36.47
N TYR A 179 7.15 13.86 -35.61
CA TYR A 179 6.51 15.18 -35.61
C TYR A 179 6.95 16.11 -34.50
N VAL A 180 7.37 15.59 -33.35
CA VAL A 180 7.85 16.37 -32.19
C VAL A 180 9.37 16.51 -32.23
N GLY A 181 10.07 15.55 -32.87
CA GLY A 181 11.52 15.50 -32.97
C GLY A 181 12.20 15.01 -31.70
N ALA A 182 13.32 14.29 -31.84
CA ALA A 182 14.25 14.10 -30.73
C ALA A 182 15.11 15.39 -30.64
N PRO A 183 15.34 15.97 -29.43
CA PRO A 183 16.29 17.06 -29.32
C PRO A 183 17.65 16.56 -29.83
N ASP A 184 18.26 17.29 -30.77
CA ASP A 184 19.63 17.06 -31.24
C ASP A 184 20.57 17.21 -30.05
N ILE A 185 20.87 16.10 -29.38
CA ILE A 185 21.91 16.04 -28.36
C ILE A 185 23.22 16.13 -29.12
N LYS A 186 23.70 17.34 -29.37
CA LYS A 186 25.07 17.55 -29.84
C LYS A 186 26.00 17.03 -28.74
N PRO A 187 26.91 16.11 -29.04
CA PRO A 187 27.91 15.68 -28.07
C PRO A 187 28.75 16.92 -27.71
N VAL A 188 28.75 17.29 -26.45
CA VAL A 188 29.67 18.34 -25.93
C VAL A 188 31.07 17.76 -25.97
N VAL A 189 31.79 18.08 -27.04
CA VAL A 189 33.22 17.78 -27.17
C VAL A 189 34.02 18.85 -26.41
N GLY A 190 34.72 18.38 -25.39
CA GLY A 190 35.83 19.12 -24.81
C GLY A 190 35.50 20.05 -23.66
N VAL A 191 35.29 19.49 -22.49
CA VAL A 191 35.50 20.23 -21.24
C VAL A 191 36.89 19.80 -20.71
N PRO A 192 37.81 20.78 -20.41
CA PRO A 192 39.07 20.46 -19.76
C PRO A 192 38.78 19.80 -18.39
N SER A 193 39.60 18.81 -18.03
CA SER A 193 39.54 18.17 -16.73
C SER A 193 39.52 19.18 -15.60
N PRO A 194 38.48 19.24 -14.77
CA PRO A 194 38.45 20.22 -13.68
C PRO A 194 39.44 19.82 -12.58
N ALA A 195 40.04 20.81 -11.95
CA ALA A 195 40.68 20.68 -10.67
C ALA A 195 39.77 19.98 -9.66
N PRO A 196 40.29 19.33 -8.58
CA PRO A 196 39.47 18.53 -7.67
C PRO A 196 38.28 19.33 -7.18
N ALA A 197 37.10 18.92 -7.66
CA ALA A 197 35.84 19.55 -7.33
C ALA A 197 35.58 19.38 -5.83
N LYS A 198 35.00 20.41 -5.20
CA LYS A 198 34.37 20.23 -3.88
C LYS A 198 33.38 19.06 -4.00
N PRO A 199 33.30 18.18 -2.98
CA PRO A 199 32.36 17.06 -3.02
C PRO A 199 30.96 17.54 -3.39
N SER A 200 30.28 16.82 -4.29
CA SER A 200 28.91 17.13 -4.64
C SER A 200 28.03 17.10 -3.39
N SER A 201 26.90 17.79 -3.37
CA SER A 201 25.97 17.75 -2.23
C SER A 201 25.56 16.31 -1.89
N ALA A 202 25.45 15.45 -2.88
CA ALA A 202 25.14 14.02 -2.73
C ALA A 202 26.30 13.24 -2.08
N ASP A 203 27.57 13.57 -2.39
CA ASP A 203 28.73 12.95 -1.74
C ASP A 203 28.86 13.42 -0.28
N ALA A 204 28.54 14.68 0.00
CA ALA A 204 28.55 15.21 1.36
C ALA A 204 27.45 14.56 2.22
N GLU A 205 26.23 14.35 1.69
CA GLU A 205 25.15 13.63 2.35
C GLU A 205 25.55 12.19 2.67
N LEU A 206 26.12 11.46 1.70
CA LEU A 206 26.56 10.07 1.88
C LEU A 206 27.66 9.97 2.93
N GLN A 207 28.63 10.89 2.94
CA GLN A 207 29.68 10.90 3.97
C GLN A 207 29.14 11.28 5.35
N ALA A 208 28.16 12.17 5.44
CA ALA A 208 27.50 12.50 6.70
C ALA A 208 26.72 11.28 7.24
N LEU A 209 25.98 10.58 6.36
CA LEU A 209 25.25 9.38 6.72
C LEU A 209 26.20 8.27 7.23
N ARG A 210 27.33 8.03 6.55
CA ARG A 210 28.36 7.06 7.00
C ARG A 210 28.92 7.32 8.40
N ARG A 211 28.88 8.57 8.88
CA ARG A 211 29.37 8.93 10.22
C ARG A 211 28.37 8.65 11.33
N VAL A 212 27.07 8.60 11.01
CA VAL A 212 26.00 8.50 12.01
C VAL A 212 25.34 7.13 12.07
N ILE A 213 25.50 6.30 11.03
CA ILE A 213 25.01 4.91 11.06
C ILE A 213 25.78 4.10 12.10
N GLU A 214 25.09 3.14 12.69
CA GLU A 214 25.64 2.16 13.63
C GLU A 214 25.62 0.78 12.97
N PRO A 215 26.80 0.21 12.58
CA PRO A 215 26.83 -1.15 12.07
C PRO A 215 26.20 -2.12 13.07
N LEU A 216 25.29 -2.97 12.59
CA LEU A 216 24.66 -3.99 13.41
C LEU A 216 25.40 -5.33 13.27
N PRO A 217 25.59 -6.07 14.38
CA PRO A 217 26.10 -7.44 14.32
C PRO A 217 25.09 -8.38 13.64
N PRO A 218 25.43 -9.65 13.38
CA PRO A 218 24.46 -10.66 12.95
C PRO A 218 23.25 -10.71 13.88
N ILE A 219 22.08 -11.01 13.32
CA ILE A 219 20.80 -11.01 14.07
C ILE A 219 20.84 -12.00 15.26
N GLU A 220 21.63 -13.08 15.13
CA GLU A 220 21.79 -14.12 16.15
C GLU A 220 22.71 -13.69 17.30
N ASP A 221 23.48 -12.63 17.11
CA ASP A 221 24.33 -12.08 18.18
C ASP A 221 23.44 -11.30 19.17
N PRO A 222 23.51 -11.58 20.47
CA PRO A 222 22.76 -10.83 21.49
C PRO A 222 22.98 -9.31 21.44
N ALA A 223 24.12 -8.85 20.96
CA ALA A 223 24.44 -7.44 20.78
C ALA A 223 23.52 -6.77 19.73
N PHE A 224 22.96 -7.53 18.78
CA PHE A 224 21.97 -7.01 17.86
C PHE A 224 20.74 -6.47 18.62
N ALA A 225 20.13 -7.30 19.45
CA ALA A 225 18.96 -6.89 20.24
C ALA A 225 19.29 -5.77 21.25
N GLN A 226 20.50 -5.76 21.83
CA GLN A 226 20.94 -4.73 22.77
C GLN A 226 21.03 -3.34 22.13
N SER A 227 21.29 -3.25 20.83
CA SER A 227 21.30 -1.98 20.09
C SER A 227 19.95 -1.25 20.16
N PHE A 228 18.87 -1.96 20.45
CA PHE A 228 17.50 -1.43 20.56
C PHE A 228 17.05 -1.14 22.00
N ASP A 229 17.85 -1.40 23.01
CA ASP A 229 17.53 -1.11 24.42
C ASP A 229 17.25 0.39 24.66
N ARG A 230 17.78 1.26 23.79
CA ARG A 230 17.50 2.71 23.78
C ARG A 230 16.05 3.09 23.54
N PHE A 231 15.24 2.17 23.01
CA PHE A 231 13.79 2.36 22.79
C PHE A 231 12.94 1.77 23.92
N ALA A 232 13.54 1.12 24.88
CA ALA A 232 12.85 0.43 25.97
C ALA A 232 12.12 1.36 26.96
N ALA A 233 12.42 2.65 26.96
CA ALA A 233 11.68 3.65 27.73
C ALA A 233 10.27 3.88 27.17
N SER A 234 10.06 3.64 25.87
CA SER A 234 8.76 3.81 25.22
C SER A 234 7.72 2.80 25.75
N ARG A 235 6.48 3.22 25.79
CA ARG A 235 5.34 2.36 26.13
C ARG A 235 4.95 1.43 24.99
N VAL A 236 5.09 1.92 23.74
CA VAL A 236 4.81 1.16 22.53
C VAL A 236 6.02 1.27 21.60
N VAL A 237 6.56 0.12 21.18
CA VAL A 237 7.61 0.03 20.17
C VAL A 237 7.01 -0.63 18.93
N LEU A 238 6.90 0.14 17.84
CA LEU A 238 6.39 -0.35 16.56
C LEU A 238 7.58 -0.75 15.68
N LEU A 239 7.61 -2.01 15.25
CA LEU A 239 8.63 -2.60 14.40
C LEU A 239 8.03 -2.88 13.03
N GLY A 240 8.58 -2.21 12.01
CA GLY A 240 8.15 -2.31 10.63
C GLY A 240 8.67 -3.52 9.87
N GLU A 241 8.34 -3.53 8.61
CA GLU A 241 8.96 -4.31 7.54
C GLU A 241 8.69 -3.59 6.22
N ALA A 242 9.71 -3.49 5.36
CA ALA A 242 9.55 -2.90 4.02
C ALA A 242 8.86 -3.87 3.05
N SER A 243 8.78 -5.14 3.41
CA SER A 243 8.11 -6.18 2.64
C SER A 243 7.58 -7.28 3.54
N HIS A 244 6.35 -7.71 3.30
CA HIS A 244 5.86 -8.96 3.88
C HIS A 244 6.66 -10.16 3.32
N GLY A 245 6.75 -11.24 4.10
CA GLY A 245 7.41 -12.46 3.62
C GLY A 245 8.94 -12.42 3.51
N THR A 246 9.61 -11.54 4.26
CA THR A 246 11.08 -11.41 4.28
C THR A 246 11.66 -11.94 5.59
N SER A 247 12.56 -12.92 5.49
CA SER A 247 13.12 -13.65 6.64
C SER A 247 13.90 -12.75 7.60
N GLU A 248 14.78 -11.88 7.09
CA GLU A 248 15.60 -10.99 7.92
C GLU A 248 14.72 -10.04 8.76
N PHE A 249 13.60 -9.58 8.23
CA PHE A 249 12.70 -8.71 8.98
C PHE A 249 11.99 -9.46 10.10
N TYR A 250 11.49 -10.67 9.86
CA TYR A 250 10.90 -11.51 10.92
C TYR A 250 11.89 -11.82 12.01
N ARG A 251 13.13 -12.23 11.64
CA ARG A 251 14.17 -12.60 12.61
C ARG A 251 14.65 -11.38 13.41
N ALA A 252 14.83 -10.23 12.77
CA ALA A 252 15.22 -9.00 13.45
C ALA A 252 14.14 -8.55 14.43
N ARG A 253 12.87 -8.51 14.01
CA ARG A 253 11.75 -8.19 14.90
C ARG A 253 11.68 -9.17 16.08
N ALA A 254 11.87 -10.46 15.84
CA ALA A 254 11.89 -11.48 16.89
C ALA A 254 13.03 -11.23 17.91
N ALA A 255 14.24 -10.97 17.44
CA ALA A 255 15.40 -10.69 18.31
C ALA A 255 15.20 -9.41 19.16
N ILE A 256 14.73 -8.32 18.53
CA ILE A 256 14.42 -7.06 19.22
C ILE A 256 13.33 -7.29 20.27
N THR A 257 12.24 -7.96 19.90
CA THR A 257 11.10 -8.25 20.79
C THR A 257 11.54 -9.10 21.97
N GLN A 258 12.34 -10.15 21.74
CA GLN A 258 12.91 -10.97 22.79
C GLN A 258 13.72 -10.12 23.78
N GLY A 259 14.60 -9.25 23.28
CA GLY A 259 15.38 -8.35 24.10
C GLY A 259 14.52 -7.42 24.97
N LEU A 260 13.48 -6.82 24.37
CA LEU A 260 12.53 -5.96 25.09
C LEU A 260 11.75 -6.72 26.16
N ILE A 261 11.36 -7.96 25.89
CA ILE A 261 10.68 -8.84 26.86
C ILE A 261 11.61 -9.18 28.02
N GLU A 262 12.79 -9.73 27.73
CA GLU A 262 13.68 -10.30 28.74
C GLU A 262 14.32 -9.24 29.64
N ARG A 263 14.66 -8.07 29.08
CA ARG A 263 15.42 -7.05 29.81
C ARG A 263 14.59 -5.85 30.27
N HIS A 264 13.45 -5.59 29.62
CA HIS A 264 12.73 -4.32 29.79
C HIS A 264 11.25 -4.45 30.13
N GLY A 265 10.76 -5.69 30.40
CA GLY A 265 9.44 -5.95 30.93
C GLY A 265 8.30 -5.69 29.94
N PHE A 266 8.54 -5.84 28.64
CA PHE A 266 7.46 -5.89 27.66
C PHE A 266 6.72 -7.22 27.79
N THR A 267 5.40 -7.18 27.86
CA THR A 267 4.56 -8.37 28.04
C THR A 267 3.51 -8.54 26.95
N ILE A 268 3.44 -7.61 26.01
CA ILE A 268 2.48 -7.61 24.93
C ILE A 268 3.21 -7.61 23.59
N VAL A 269 2.90 -8.60 22.75
CA VAL A 269 3.22 -8.62 21.33
C VAL A 269 1.91 -8.48 20.58
N ALA A 270 1.78 -7.46 19.75
CA ALA A 270 0.61 -7.22 18.94
C ALA A 270 1.01 -7.19 17.46
N ALA A 271 0.27 -7.83 16.58
CA ALA A 271 0.64 -8.02 15.19
C ALA A 271 -0.47 -7.54 14.25
N GLU A 272 -0.10 -7.08 13.05
CA GLU A 272 -1.00 -6.88 11.92
C GLU A 272 -1.51 -8.25 11.43
N ALA A 273 -2.36 -8.85 12.23
CA ALA A 273 -2.86 -10.20 12.08
C ALA A 273 -4.28 -10.29 12.62
N ASP A 274 -5.04 -11.26 12.13
CA ASP A 274 -6.41 -11.49 12.57
C ASP A 274 -6.49 -11.84 14.05
N TRP A 275 -7.44 -11.23 14.75
CA TRP A 275 -7.64 -11.42 16.19
C TRP A 275 -7.84 -12.90 16.59
N PRO A 276 -8.77 -13.69 15.98
CA PRO A 276 -9.00 -15.08 16.41
C PRO A 276 -7.81 -16.00 16.16
N ASP A 277 -7.07 -15.76 15.07
CA ASP A 277 -5.86 -16.53 14.77
C ASP A 277 -4.75 -16.24 15.79
N ALA A 278 -4.54 -14.98 16.10
CA ALA A 278 -3.59 -14.56 17.13
C ALA A 278 -3.98 -15.06 18.53
N ALA A 279 -5.28 -15.10 18.85
CA ALA A 279 -5.77 -15.69 20.11
C ALA A 279 -5.43 -17.19 20.22
N THR A 280 -5.38 -17.91 19.10
CA THR A 280 -4.92 -19.31 19.07
C THR A 280 -3.43 -19.41 19.41
N ILE A 281 -2.59 -18.51 18.87
CA ILE A 281 -1.17 -18.40 19.23
C ILE A 281 -1.00 -18.03 20.71
N ASP A 282 -1.76 -17.04 21.21
CA ASP A 282 -1.72 -16.62 22.63
C ASP A 282 -1.97 -17.82 23.58
N ARG A 283 -2.96 -18.62 23.26
CA ARG A 283 -3.27 -19.82 24.04
C ARG A 283 -2.14 -20.86 24.00
N ASP A 284 -1.54 -21.08 22.83
CA ASP A 284 -0.43 -22.02 22.68
C ASP A 284 0.80 -21.58 23.49
N ILE A 285 1.23 -20.32 23.36
CA ILE A 285 2.40 -19.82 24.09
C ILE A 285 2.20 -19.77 25.61
N ARG A 286 0.97 -19.78 26.08
CA ARG A 286 0.59 -19.81 27.50
C ARG A 286 0.27 -21.21 28.01
N GLY A 287 0.34 -22.23 27.18
CA GLY A 287 0.06 -23.62 27.57
C GLY A 287 -1.41 -23.92 27.88
N LEU A 288 -2.36 -23.13 27.38
CA LEU A 288 -3.79 -23.25 27.64
C LEU A 288 -4.51 -24.25 26.71
N GLY A 289 -3.77 -24.85 25.77
CA GLY A 289 -4.32 -25.78 24.78
C GLY A 289 -5.09 -25.09 23.64
N ALA A 290 -5.26 -25.81 22.53
CA ALA A 290 -5.99 -25.29 21.37
C ALA A 290 -7.50 -25.20 21.65
N ARG A 291 -8.14 -24.12 21.21
CA ARG A 291 -9.61 -23.95 21.27
C ARG A 291 -10.32 -24.65 20.11
N ALA A 292 -9.74 -24.70 18.95
CA ALA A 292 -10.37 -25.20 17.73
C ALA A 292 -9.48 -26.16 16.96
N SER A 293 -10.12 -26.97 16.11
CA SER A 293 -9.46 -27.89 15.17
C SER A 293 -8.82 -27.17 13.96
N VAL A 294 -8.94 -25.86 13.86
CA VAL A 294 -8.44 -25.06 12.73
C VAL A 294 -7.07 -24.46 13.08
N ALA A 295 -6.09 -24.71 12.21
CA ALA A 295 -4.77 -24.11 12.37
C ALA A 295 -4.84 -22.61 12.10
N PRO A 296 -4.17 -21.75 12.91
CA PRO A 296 -4.19 -20.31 12.72
C PRO A 296 -3.57 -19.91 11.39
N PHE A 297 -3.98 -18.77 10.84
CA PHE A 297 -3.49 -18.21 9.58
C PHE A 297 -3.62 -19.17 8.39
N GLY A 298 -4.76 -19.83 8.27
CA GLY A 298 -5.07 -20.73 7.16
C GLY A 298 -5.53 -20.06 5.88
N ARG A 299 -5.76 -18.73 5.91
CA ARG A 299 -6.26 -17.91 4.80
C ARG A 299 -5.15 -17.11 4.12
N PHE A 300 -5.43 -16.61 2.92
CA PHE A 300 -4.52 -15.71 2.21
C PHE A 300 -4.30 -14.40 3.01
N PRO A 301 -3.07 -13.93 3.14
CA PRO A 301 -1.80 -14.54 2.70
C PRO A 301 -1.19 -15.46 3.77
N THR A 302 -1.29 -16.76 3.59
CA THR A 302 -0.86 -17.74 4.59
C THR A 302 0.62 -17.62 4.98
N TRP A 303 1.50 -17.32 4.03
CA TRP A 303 2.96 -17.25 4.23
C TRP A 303 3.41 -16.09 5.12
N MET A 304 2.60 -15.05 5.26
CA MET A 304 2.93 -13.88 6.07
C MET A 304 3.15 -14.26 7.53
N TRP A 305 2.30 -15.12 8.08
CA TRP A 305 2.39 -15.57 9.48
C TRP A 305 2.74 -17.04 9.62
N ARG A 306 2.53 -17.88 8.60
CA ARG A 306 2.88 -19.29 8.59
C ARG A 306 4.21 -19.53 7.87
N ASN A 307 5.30 -19.16 8.54
CA ASN A 307 6.66 -19.38 8.07
C ASN A 307 7.57 -19.82 9.22
N LYS A 308 8.76 -20.34 8.87
CA LYS A 308 9.70 -20.91 9.84
C LYS A 308 10.20 -19.89 10.87
N ASP A 309 10.30 -18.62 10.49
CA ASP A 309 10.82 -17.57 11.36
C ASP A 309 9.80 -17.17 12.42
N VAL A 310 8.52 -17.03 12.04
CA VAL A 310 7.40 -16.82 12.97
C VAL A 310 7.21 -18.04 13.89
N ASP A 311 7.27 -19.26 13.35
CA ASP A 311 7.23 -20.49 14.15
C ASP A 311 8.34 -20.54 15.22
N ALA A 312 9.55 -20.13 14.85
CA ALA A 312 10.68 -20.06 15.78
C ALA A 312 10.43 -19.04 16.90
N PHE A 313 9.85 -17.89 16.55
CA PHE A 313 9.46 -16.85 17.50
C PHE A 313 8.34 -17.31 18.45
N VAL A 314 7.29 -17.95 17.94
CA VAL A 314 6.20 -18.52 18.78
C VAL A 314 6.77 -19.54 19.77
N ARG A 315 7.65 -20.45 19.33
CA ARG A 315 8.34 -21.40 20.23
C ARG A 315 9.20 -20.70 21.29
N LEU A 316 9.82 -19.58 20.95
CA LEU A 316 10.58 -18.76 21.90
C LEU A 316 9.66 -18.16 22.97
N LEU A 317 8.53 -17.56 22.58
CA LEU A 317 7.55 -17.01 23.52
C LEU A 317 6.97 -18.09 24.44
N ARG A 318 6.69 -19.28 23.89
CA ARG A 318 6.22 -20.41 24.68
C ARG A 318 7.23 -20.81 25.77
N ARG A 319 8.52 -20.99 25.41
CA ARG A 319 9.58 -21.29 26.38
C ARG A 319 9.73 -20.19 27.42
N HIS A 320 9.59 -18.92 26.99
CA HIS A 320 9.65 -17.76 27.91
C HIS A 320 8.52 -17.79 28.96
N ASN A 321 7.34 -18.28 28.58
CA ASN A 321 6.18 -18.36 29.44
C ASN A 321 6.15 -19.60 30.35
N GLU A 322 6.96 -20.63 30.05
CA GLU A 322 7.02 -21.84 30.86
C GLU A 322 7.34 -21.53 32.34
N GLY A 323 6.52 -22.01 33.25
CA GLY A 323 6.67 -21.83 34.68
C GLY A 323 6.31 -20.44 35.23
N LYS A 324 5.90 -19.50 34.37
CA LYS A 324 5.44 -18.17 34.82
C LYS A 324 3.96 -18.16 35.19
N VAL A 325 3.63 -17.34 36.21
CA VAL A 325 2.24 -17.09 36.56
C VAL A 325 1.53 -16.25 35.47
N PRO A 326 0.21 -16.36 35.30
CA PRO A 326 -0.51 -15.72 34.20
C PRO A 326 -0.26 -14.23 34.02
N GLY A 327 -0.07 -13.47 35.11
CA GLY A 327 0.21 -12.02 35.06
C GLY A 327 1.62 -11.65 34.61
N GLU A 328 2.54 -12.60 34.55
CA GLU A 328 3.93 -12.43 34.10
C GLU A 328 4.18 -13.01 32.72
N GLN A 329 3.19 -13.71 32.18
CA GLN A 329 3.29 -14.31 30.84
C GLN A 329 3.18 -13.23 29.78
N VAL A 330 3.98 -13.39 28.72
CA VAL A 330 3.85 -12.61 27.50
C VAL A 330 2.60 -13.08 26.75
N ARG A 331 1.88 -12.09 26.21
CA ARG A 331 0.64 -12.29 25.44
C ARG A 331 0.87 -11.96 23.97
N PHE A 332 0.15 -12.65 23.09
CA PHE A 332 0.17 -12.40 21.64
C PHE A 332 -1.24 -12.04 21.15
N TYR A 333 -1.35 -10.91 20.44
CA TYR A 333 -2.63 -10.35 19.98
C TYR A 333 -2.59 -9.99 18.50
N GLY A 334 -3.71 -10.19 17.81
CA GLY A 334 -3.97 -9.64 16.49
C GLY A 334 -4.63 -8.27 16.59
N LEU A 335 -4.35 -7.40 15.64
CA LEU A 335 -4.93 -6.06 15.60
C LEU A 335 -5.93 -5.90 14.46
N ASP A 336 -5.92 -6.79 13.46
CA ASP A 336 -6.64 -6.66 12.21
C ASP A 336 -8.11 -7.07 12.29
N LEU A 337 -8.87 -6.74 11.25
CA LEU A 337 -10.34 -6.83 11.25
C LEU A 337 -10.92 -7.83 10.22
N TYR A 338 -10.12 -8.55 9.46
CA TYR A 338 -10.64 -9.31 8.31
C TYR A 338 -11.39 -10.61 8.67
N SER A 339 -11.20 -11.19 9.82
CA SER A 339 -11.75 -12.50 10.19
C SER A 339 -13.17 -12.45 10.76
N MET A 340 -14.12 -11.92 10.01
CA MET A 340 -15.51 -11.74 10.45
C MET A 340 -16.17 -13.06 10.84
N THR A 341 -16.08 -14.12 10.01
CA THR A 341 -16.73 -15.41 10.25
C THR A 341 -16.15 -16.12 11.46
N ALA A 342 -14.82 -16.15 11.60
CA ALA A 342 -14.16 -16.75 12.75
C ALA A 342 -14.47 -15.97 14.04
N SER A 343 -14.56 -14.65 13.97
CA SER A 343 -14.96 -13.81 15.10
C SER A 343 -16.41 -14.03 15.52
N ILE A 344 -17.34 -14.21 14.58
CA ILE A 344 -18.73 -14.60 14.87
C ILE A 344 -18.75 -15.93 15.63
N ALA A 345 -18.01 -16.94 15.14
CA ALA A 345 -17.94 -18.24 15.76
C ALA A 345 -17.39 -18.16 17.20
N ALA A 346 -16.33 -17.36 17.43
CA ALA A 346 -15.74 -17.16 18.75
C ALA A 346 -16.71 -16.48 19.74
N VAL A 347 -17.48 -15.49 19.29
CA VAL A 347 -18.53 -14.83 20.12
C VAL A 347 -19.62 -15.84 20.51
N LEU A 348 -20.09 -16.63 19.55
CA LEU A 348 -21.15 -17.62 19.79
C LEU A 348 -20.68 -18.72 20.73
N GLU A 349 -19.46 -19.25 20.55
CA GLU A 349 -18.86 -20.26 21.44
C GLU A 349 -18.77 -19.75 22.89
N TYR A 350 -18.31 -18.51 23.07
CA TYR A 350 -18.27 -17.89 24.39
C TYR A 350 -19.66 -17.80 25.03
N LEU A 351 -20.64 -17.24 24.29
CA LEU A 351 -22.01 -17.08 24.79
C LEU A 351 -22.70 -18.40 25.09
N GLU A 352 -22.51 -19.45 24.26
CA GLU A 352 -23.06 -20.77 24.50
C GLU A 352 -22.61 -21.35 25.85
N ARG A 353 -21.37 -21.06 26.26
CA ARG A 353 -20.81 -21.51 27.51
C ARG A 353 -21.33 -20.70 28.72
N VAL A 354 -21.52 -19.38 28.58
CA VAL A 354 -21.80 -18.49 29.74
C VAL A 354 -23.25 -18.02 29.83
N ASP A 355 -23.96 -17.90 28.69
CA ASP A 355 -25.34 -17.41 28.59
C ASP A 355 -26.02 -17.93 27.30
N PRO A 356 -26.53 -19.17 27.30
CA PRO A 356 -27.15 -19.80 26.12
C PRO A 356 -28.33 -19.03 25.52
N VAL A 357 -29.03 -18.22 26.32
CA VAL A 357 -30.14 -17.38 25.85
C VAL A 357 -29.58 -16.28 24.96
N SER A 358 -28.57 -15.55 25.42
CA SER A 358 -27.89 -14.53 24.61
C SER A 358 -27.20 -15.14 23.39
N ALA A 359 -26.70 -16.38 23.48
CA ALA A 359 -26.13 -17.09 22.31
C ALA A 359 -27.18 -17.31 21.21
N ALA A 360 -28.39 -17.75 21.56
CA ALA A 360 -29.46 -17.95 20.59
C ALA A 360 -29.89 -16.63 19.91
N GLU A 361 -29.99 -15.55 20.66
CA GLU A 361 -30.29 -14.22 20.12
C GLU A 361 -29.16 -13.72 19.20
N ALA A 362 -27.88 -13.83 19.63
CA ALA A 362 -26.74 -13.44 18.83
C ALA A 362 -26.66 -14.22 17.51
N ARG A 363 -26.89 -15.54 17.56
CA ARG A 363 -26.94 -16.39 16.36
C ARG A 363 -28.03 -15.94 15.39
N SER A 364 -29.22 -15.62 15.88
CA SER A 364 -30.31 -15.11 15.06
C SER A 364 -29.96 -13.78 14.37
N ARG A 365 -29.27 -12.89 15.10
CA ARG A 365 -28.85 -11.58 14.56
C ARG A 365 -27.69 -11.69 13.57
N TYR A 366 -26.72 -12.59 13.78
CA TYR A 366 -25.62 -12.84 12.85
C TYR A 366 -26.05 -13.64 11.60
N ALA A 367 -27.26 -14.26 11.62
CA ALA A 367 -27.77 -15.01 10.47
C ALA A 367 -27.89 -14.18 9.18
N CYS A 368 -27.93 -12.85 9.27
CA CYS A 368 -27.89 -11.96 8.10
C CYS A 368 -26.61 -12.12 7.26
N PHE A 369 -25.49 -12.60 7.85
CA PHE A 369 -24.25 -12.87 7.13
C PHE A 369 -24.19 -14.25 6.50
N ALA A 370 -25.10 -15.16 6.82
CA ALA A 370 -25.05 -16.56 6.34
C ALA A 370 -24.89 -16.68 4.81
N PRO A 371 -25.52 -15.84 3.96
CA PRO A 371 -25.31 -15.88 2.52
C PRO A 371 -23.89 -15.50 2.08
N TRP A 372 -23.15 -14.80 2.92
CA TRP A 372 -21.86 -14.16 2.61
C TRP A 372 -20.68 -14.79 3.37
N SER A 373 -20.94 -15.86 4.12
CA SER A 373 -19.92 -16.49 4.99
C SER A 373 -18.68 -16.99 4.25
N ARG A 374 -18.80 -17.29 2.96
CA ARG A 374 -17.69 -17.74 2.11
C ARG A 374 -17.02 -16.60 1.33
N GLU A 375 -17.69 -15.48 1.15
CA GLU A 375 -17.21 -14.31 0.41
C GLU A 375 -17.76 -13.03 1.06
N PRO A 376 -17.21 -12.57 2.19
CA PRO A 376 -17.69 -11.37 2.87
C PRO A 376 -17.62 -10.10 2.03
N ALA A 377 -16.68 -10.01 1.09
CA ALA A 377 -16.62 -8.92 0.12
C ALA A 377 -17.90 -8.81 -0.75
N ALA A 378 -18.56 -9.94 -1.04
CA ALA A 378 -19.84 -9.93 -1.76
C ALA A 378 -20.96 -9.26 -0.97
N TYR A 379 -20.93 -9.29 0.38
CA TYR A 379 -21.81 -8.50 1.23
C TYR A 379 -21.68 -7.00 0.95
N GLY A 380 -20.46 -6.50 0.83
CA GLY A 380 -20.21 -5.11 0.48
C GLY A 380 -20.84 -4.72 -0.86
N ARG A 381 -20.69 -5.54 -1.91
CA ARG A 381 -21.35 -5.32 -3.21
C ARG A 381 -22.86 -5.34 -3.10
N ALA A 382 -23.43 -6.30 -2.36
CA ALA A 382 -24.86 -6.41 -2.17
C ALA A 382 -25.46 -5.22 -1.41
N SER A 383 -24.72 -4.69 -0.43
CA SER A 383 -25.12 -3.52 0.37
C SER A 383 -25.32 -2.24 -0.46
N LEU A 384 -24.72 -2.16 -1.65
CA LEU A 384 -24.92 -1.05 -2.59
C LEU A 384 -26.28 -1.08 -3.28
N SER A 385 -26.98 -2.21 -3.23
CA SER A 385 -28.26 -2.38 -3.92
C SER A 385 -29.39 -1.68 -3.15
N ARG A 386 -30.25 -0.93 -3.86
CA ARG A 386 -31.41 -0.29 -3.25
C ARG A 386 -32.34 -1.34 -2.62
N GLY A 387 -32.70 -1.12 -1.35
CA GLY A 387 -33.61 -1.99 -0.60
C GLY A 387 -32.94 -3.19 0.08
N TYR A 388 -31.60 -3.32 0.03
CA TYR A 388 -30.90 -4.35 0.78
C TYR A 388 -30.89 -4.02 2.28
N ALA A 389 -31.27 -5.00 3.12
CA ALA A 389 -31.25 -4.85 4.58
C ALA A 389 -29.83 -5.07 5.12
N LEU A 390 -29.21 -4.02 5.65
CA LEU A 390 -27.87 -4.07 6.22
C LEU A 390 -27.84 -4.91 7.51
N CYS A 391 -26.74 -5.61 7.74
CA CYS A 391 -26.46 -6.34 9.00
C CYS A 391 -26.05 -5.41 10.15
N GLU A 392 -25.65 -4.16 9.88
CA GLU A 392 -25.15 -3.19 10.85
C GLU A 392 -26.01 -3.06 12.13
N PRO A 393 -27.36 -2.92 12.06
CA PRO A 393 -28.16 -2.80 13.29
C PRO A 393 -28.10 -4.06 14.17
N SER A 394 -28.05 -5.24 13.54
CA SER A 394 -27.96 -6.52 14.24
C SER A 394 -26.61 -6.72 14.92
N VAL A 395 -25.52 -6.40 14.22
CA VAL A 395 -24.16 -6.47 14.72
C VAL A 395 -23.93 -5.48 15.86
N THR A 396 -24.35 -4.23 15.68
CA THR A 396 -24.27 -3.20 16.72
C THR A 396 -25.04 -3.61 17.97
N ARG A 397 -26.23 -4.20 17.82
CA ARG A 397 -27.02 -4.69 18.96
C ARG A 397 -26.28 -5.80 19.71
N ASN A 398 -25.70 -6.77 19.02
CA ASN A 398 -24.93 -7.84 19.66
C ASN A 398 -23.76 -7.29 20.46
N LEU A 399 -23.01 -6.35 19.92
CA LEU A 399 -21.91 -5.70 20.63
C LEU A 399 -22.41 -4.94 21.87
N LEU A 400 -23.48 -4.16 21.75
CA LEU A 400 -24.05 -3.41 22.87
C LEU A 400 -24.56 -4.34 23.99
N ASP A 401 -25.21 -5.45 23.66
CA ASP A 401 -25.70 -6.42 24.64
C ASP A 401 -24.53 -7.09 25.41
N LEU A 402 -23.42 -7.41 24.74
CA LEU A 402 -22.19 -7.86 25.38
C LEU A 402 -21.64 -6.81 26.34
N LEU A 403 -21.57 -5.54 25.92
CA LEU A 403 -21.07 -4.44 26.74
C LEU A 403 -21.96 -4.15 27.94
N HIS A 404 -23.28 -4.21 27.78
CA HIS A 404 -24.22 -4.04 28.90
C HIS A 404 -24.06 -5.13 29.96
N LYS A 405 -23.72 -6.36 29.56
CA LYS A 405 -23.49 -7.48 30.48
C LYS A 405 -22.03 -7.59 30.95
N ARG A 406 -21.17 -6.62 30.60
CA ARG A 406 -19.72 -6.64 30.87
C ARG A 406 -19.38 -6.97 32.32
N VAL A 407 -20.02 -6.30 33.29
CA VAL A 407 -19.73 -6.52 34.72
C VAL A 407 -20.08 -7.97 35.13
N GLN A 408 -21.20 -8.48 34.65
CA GLN A 408 -21.65 -9.83 34.94
C GLN A 408 -20.70 -10.89 34.32
N TYR A 409 -20.29 -10.70 33.08
CA TYR A 409 -19.44 -11.66 32.36
C TYR A 409 -17.99 -11.59 32.84
N ALA A 410 -17.43 -10.40 33.01
CA ALA A 410 -16.07 -10.20 33.49
C ALA A 410 -15.85 -10.75 34.91
N SER A 411 -16.89 -10.77 35.77
CA SER A 411 -16.80 -11.39 37.10
C SER A 411 -16.74 -12.92 37.07
N LYS A 412 -17.19 -13.54 35.97
CA LYS A 412 -17.14 -14.99 35.79
C LYS A 412 -15.84 -15.45 35.14
N ASP A 413 -15.41 -14.73 34.10
CA ASP A 413 -14.28 -15.11 33.24
C ASP A 413 -13.79 -13.89 32.46
N GLY A 414 -12.96 -13.08 33.10
CA GLY A 414 -12.56 -11.76 32.57
C GLY A 414 -11.72 -11.84 31.28
N GLU A 415 -10.85 -12.86 31.12
CA GLU A 415 -10.01 -13.00 29.93
C GLU A 415 -10.83 -13.49 28.74
N ASP A 416 -11.65 -14.52 28.90
CA ASP A 416 -12.51 -15.05 27.84
C ASP A 416 -13.59 -14.02 27.44
N PHE A 417 -14.07 -13.22 28.40
CA PHE A 417 -14.96 -12.11 28.07
C PHE A 417 -14.26 -11.04 27.22
N PHE A 418 -13.02 -10.68 27.55
CA PHE A 418 -12.25 -9.71 26.77
C PHE A 418 -12.05 -10.21 25.34
N ASP A 419 -11.71 -11.50 25.16
CA ASP A 419 -11.60 -12.11 23.84
C ASP A 419 -12.93 -12.04 23.06
N ALA A 420 -14.05 -12.40 23.68
CA ALA A 420 -15.36 -12.33 23.04
C ALA A 420 -15.78 -10.89 22.70
N GLU A 421 -15.48 -9.91 23.55
CA GLU A 421 -15.71 -8.50 23.29
C GLU A 421 -14.92 -8.01 22.07
N GLN A 422 -13.63 -8.36 21.98
CA GLN A 422 -12.81 -7.96 20.83
C GLN A 422 -13.30 -8.62 19.54
N ASN A 423 -13.65 -9.91 19.56
CA ASN A 423 -14.26 -10.59 18.41
C ASN A 423 -15.56 -9.89 17.96
N ALA A 424 -16.43 -9.49 18.88
CA ALA A 424 -17.64 -8.75 18.51
C ALA A 424 -17.34 -7.36 17.88
N ARG A 425 -16.25 -6.72 18.30
CA ARG A 425 -15.75 -5.46 17.70
C ARG A 425 -15.16 -5.69 16.31
N VAL A 426 -14.43 -6.81 16.11
CA VAL A 426 -13.97 -7.22 14.77
C VAL A 426 -15.17 -7.37 13.85
N VAL A 427 -16.23 -8.08 14.25
CA VAL A 427 -17.44 -8.25 13.41
C VAL A 427 -18.06 -6.90 13.04
N ALA A 428 -18.15 -5.97 14.01
CA ALA A 428 -18.72 -4.64 13.74
C ALA A 428 -17.85 -3.81 12.79
N SER A 429 -16.52 -3.86 12.95
CA SER A 429 -15.57 -3.14 12.10
C SER A 429 -15.47 -3.78 10.71
N ALA A 430 -15.48 -5.11 10.61
CA ALA A 430 -15.47 -5.84 9.34
C ALA A 430 -16.74 -5.56 8.53
N GLU A 431 -17.92 -5.57 9.16
CA GLU A 431 -19.17 -5.20 8.47
C GLU A 431 -19.04 -3.82 7.82
N ARG A 432 -18.59 -2.83 8.61
CA ARG A 432 -18.41 -1.47 8.11
C ARG A 432 -17.33 -1.40 7.03
N TYR A 433 -16.21 -2.12 7.20
CA TYR A 433 -15.13 -2.19 6.23
C TYR A 433 -15.61 -2.71 4.88
N TYR A 434 -16.26 -3.88 4.84
CA TYR A 434 -16.77 -4.46 3.59
C TYR A 434 -17.82 -3.57 2.92
N ARG A 435 -18.60 -2.83 3.68
CA ARG A 435 -19.58 -1.89 3.15
C ARG A 435 -18.92 -0.66 2.51
N VAL A 436 -17.86 -0.10 3.10
CA VAL A 436 -17.22 1.12 2.61
C VAL A 436 -16.13 0.88 1.56
N MET A 437 -15.55 -0.32 1.47
CA MET A 437 -14.45 -0.62 0.55
C MET A 437 -14.75 -0.35 -0.92
N TYR A 438 -16.03 -0.30 -1.31
CA TYR A 438 -16.47 0.01 -2.67
C TYR A 438 -16.78 1.49 -2.89
N TYR A 439 -16.75 2.32 -1.85
CA TYR A 439 -16.99 3.77 -1.97
C TYR A 439 -15.70 4.58 -2.08
N GLY A 440 -14.62 4.12 -1.45
CA GLY A 440 -13.33 4.82 -1.50
C GLY A 440 -12.22 4.03 -0.79
N ALA A 441 -11.04 3.95 -1.43
CA ALA A 441 -9.90 3.20 -0.88
C ALA A 441 -9.42 3.81 0.45
N HIS A 442 -9.37 5.15 0.56
CA HIS A 442 -8.92 5.83 1.77
C HIS A 442 -9.84 5.61 2.99
N GLU A 443 -11.17 5.53 2.77
CA GLU A 443 -12.10 5.29 3.87
C GLU A 443 -11.94 3.91 4.49
N SER A 444 -11.75 2.87 3.66
CA SER A 444 -11.53 1.51 4.14
C SER A 444 -10.16 1.38 4.81
N TRP A 445 -9.11 2.02 4.26
CA TRP A 445 -7.78 2.10 4.87
C TRP A 445 -7.85 2.74 6.25
N ASN A 446 -8.41 3.94 6.34
CA ASN A 446 -8.54 4.69 7.59
C ASN A 446 -9.35 3.93 8.65
N LEU A 447 -10.38 3.20 8.25
CA LEU A 447 -11.17 2.37 9.15
C LEU A 447 -10.33 1.22 9.71
N ARG A 448 -9.53 0.54 8.86
CA ARG A 448 -8.66 -0.57 9.29
C ARG A 448 -7.61 -0.09 10.29
N ASP A 449 -6.89 0.96 10.00
CA ASP A 449 -5.84 1.48 10.88
C ASP A 449 -6.40 2.04 12.20
N ARG A 450 -7.57 2.71 12.17
CA ARG A 450 -8.28 3.10 13.39
C ARG A 450 -8.68 1.89 14.22
N HIS A 451 -9.17 0.82 13.60
CA HIS A 451 -9.50 -0.42 14.32
C HIS A 451 -8.27 -1.02 14.98
N MET A 452 -7.15 -1.12 14.27
CA MET A 452 -5.88 -1.63 14.83
C MET A 452 -5.43 -0.78 16.02
N PHE A 453 -5.48 0.53 15.91
CA PHE A 453 -5.11 1.44 16.99
C PHE A 453 -6.03 1.32 18.21
N GLU A 454 -7.35 1.35 18.02
CA GLU A 454 -8.32 1.20 19.10
C GLU A 454 -8.20 -0.18 19.79
N THR A 455 -7.89 -1.22 19.04
CA THR A 455 -7.63 -2.56 19.58
C THR A 455 -6.38 -2.56 20.45
N LEU A 456 -5.28 -1.94 19.98
CA LEU A 456 -4.05 -1.76 20.77
C LEU A 456 -4.32 -0.98 22.06
N GLN A 457 -5.11 0.10 21.99
CA GLN A 457 -5.48 0.87 23.19
C GLN A 457 -6.25 0.02 24.23
N ARG A 458 -7.19 -0.83 23.77
CA ARG A 458 -7.95 -1.72 24.67
C ARG A 458 -7.06 -2.79 25.29
N ILE A 459 -6.13 -3.36 24.54
CA ILE A 459 -5.13 -4.32 25.03
C ILE A 459 -4.30 -3.66 26.13
N LEU A 460 -3.74 -2.48 25.88
CA LEU A 460 -2.93 -1.74 26.86
C LEU A 460 -3.74 -1.33 28.10
N ALA A 461 -5.01 -0.96 27.93
CA ALA A 461 -5.89 -0.62 29.05
C ALA A 461 -6.24 -1.83 29.91
N SER A 462 -6.47 -2.99 29.30
CA SER A 462 -6.76 -4.25 30.02
C SER A 462 -5.56 -4.78 30.81
N ALA A 463 -4.35 -4.58 30.28
CA ALA A 463 -3.10 -4.99 30.92
C ALA A 463 -2.58 -3.99 31.98
N GLY A 464 -3.19 -2.79 32.03
CA GLY A 464 -2.92 -1.78 33.07
C GLY A 464 -1.95 -0.67 32.65
N PRO A 465 -1.78 0.34 33.52
CA PRO A 465 -1.11 1.61 33.17
C PRO A 465 0.39 1.46 32.90
N ARG A 466 1.02 0.40 33.39
CA ARG A 466 2.45 0.11 33.19
C ARG A 466 2.71 -0.87 32.05
N ALA A 467 1.68 -1.32 31.35
CA ALA A 467 1.82 -2.26 30.25
C ALA A 467 2.61 -1.66 29.10
N LYS A 468 3.52 -2.46 28.54
CA LYS A 468 4.35 -2.13 27.38
C LYS A 468 4.10 -3.12 26.26
N ALA A 469 3.99 -2.62 25.03
CA ALA A 469 3.70 -3.42 23.85
C ALA A 469 4.77 -3.26 22.76
N VAL A 470 5.10 -4.37 22.11
CA VAL A 470 5.78 -4.38 20.82
C VAL A 470 4.72 -4.66 19.73
N VAL A 471 4.71 -3.84 18.70
CA VAL A 471 3.79 -3.96 17.57
C VAL A 471 4.57 -4.37 16.32
N TRP A 472 4.10 -5.39 15.60
CA TRP A 472 4.63 -5.83 14.31
C TRP A 472 3.62 -5.53 13.22
N ALA A 473 3.96 -4.62 12.32
CA ALA A 473 3.15 -4.34 11.15
C ALA A 473 4.04 -3.85 10.00
N HIS A 474 3.49 -3.76 8.81
CA HIS A 474 4.20 -3.23 7.64
C HIS A 474 4.62 -1.76 7.85
N ASN A 475 5.68 -1.32 7.17
CA ASN A 475 6.14 0.07 7.22
C ASN A 475 5.02 1.09 6.94
N SER A 476 4.10 0.77 6.02
CA SER A 476 2.96 1.63 5.69
C SER A 476 1.98 1.84 6.85
N HIS A 477 1.98 0.95 7.84
CA HIS A 477 1.14 1.05 9.04
C HIS A 477 1.87 1.68 10.22
N ILE A 478 3.22 1.51 10.32
CA ILE A 478 3.94 1.91 11.53
C ILE A 478 4.67 3.25 11.43
N GLY A 479 4.95 3.76 10.25
CA GLY A 479 5.48 5.12 10.06
C GLY A 479 4.41 6.17 10.35
N ASP A 480 4.79 7.42 10.57
CA ASP A 480 3.82 8.53 10.71
C ASP A 480 3.33 8.95 9.31
N ALA A 481 2.09 8.60 8.96
CA ALA A 481 1.51 8.81 7.63
C ALA A 481 1.52 10.27 7.18
N ARG A 482 1.49 11.24 8.11
CA ARG A 482 1.51 12.68 7.80
C ARG A 482 2.73 13.12 6.99
N PHE A 483 3.82 12.34 7.07
CA PHE A 483 5.08 12.61 6.39
C PHE A 483 5.31 11.72 5.17
N THR A 484 4.25 11.15 4.63
CA THR A 484 4.23 10.31 3.43
C THR A 484 3.19 10.80 2.42
N ASP A 485 3.23 10.27 1.18
CA ASP A 485 2.17 10.50 0.18
C ASP A 485 0.80 10.01 0.65
N MET A 486 0.76 9.01 1.55
CA MET A 486 -0.48 8.48 2.13
C MET A 486 -1.27 9.58 2.83
N GLY A 487 -0.61 10.28 3.78
CA GLY A 487 -1.28 11.34 4.53
C GLY A 487 -1.44 12.63 3.73
N SER A 488 -0.41 13.04 2.98
CA SER A 488 -0.39 14.36 2.34
C SER A 488 -1.20 14.44 1.04
N GLU A 489 -1.36 13.33 0.32
CA GLU A 489 -2.03 13.32 -1.00
C GLU A 489 -3.32 12.49 -1.01
N ARG A 490 -3.44 11.48 -0.14
CA ARG A 490 -4.57 10.55 -0.15
C ARG A 490 -5.47 10.65 1.08
N ASP A 491 -5.14 11.53 2.04
CA ASP A 491 -5.85 11.69 3.32
C ASP A 491 -5.96 10.34 4.10
N GLU A 492 -4.94 9.49 3.95
CA GLU A 492 -4.82 8.21 4.63
C GLU A 492 -4.03 8.41 5.93
N LEU A 493 -4.60 7.97 7.04
CA LEU A 493 -3.90 7.86 8.31
C LEU A 493 -3.40 6.42 8.51
N ASN A 494 -2.53 6.22 9.49
CA ASN A 494 -2.11 4.88 9.87
C ASN A 494 -1.91 4.71 11.38
N LEU A 495 -1.67 3.47 11.80
CA LEU A 495 -1.43 3.09 13.19
C LEU A 495 -0.26 3.86 13.83
N GLY A 496 0.83 4.08 13.09
CA GLY A 496 2.01 4.84 13.55
C GLY A 496 1.68 6.29 13.87
N GLN A 497 0.96 6.99 12.97
CA GLN A 497 0.45 8.34 13.21
C GLN A 497 -0.42 8.38 14.47
N LEU A 498 -1.40 7.48 14.58
CA LEU A 498 -2.31 7.44 15.73
C LEU A 498 -1.58 7.15 17.05
N CYS A 499 -0.58 6.27 17.03
CA CYS A 499 0.29 6.03 18.18
C CYS A 499 1.13 7.26 18.52
N ARG A 500 1.67 7.97 17.52
CA ARG A 500 2.42 9.21 17.74
C ARG A 500 1.54 10.31 18.34
N GLU A 501 0.32 10.46 17.85
CA GLU A 501 -0.64 11.44 18.39
C GLU A 501 -1.05 11.13 19.84
N ALA A 502 -1.27 9.85 20.17
CA ALA A 502 -1.75 9.45 21.48
C ALA A 502 -0.64 9.36 22.56
N TYR A 503 0.56 8.93 22.16
CA TYR A 503 1.65 8.59 23.10
C TYR A 503 2.87 9.51 22.97
N GLY A 504 2.95 10.34 21.92
CA GLY A 504 4.08 11.26 21.72
C GLY A 504 5.42 10.53 21.70
N ALA A 505 6.34 10.90 22.59
CA ALA A 505 7.66 10.26 22.72
C ALA A 505 7.63 8.86 23.36
N ASP A 506 6.51 8.47 23.97
CA ASP A 506 6.31 7.11 24.50
C ASP A 506 5.94 6.08 23.41
N ALA A 507 5.85 6.50 22.14
CA ALA A 507 5.81 5.64 20.98
C ALA A 507 7.13 5.71 20.24
N ALA A 508 7.77 4.57 19.97
CA ALA A 508 8.95 4.46 19.12
C ALA A 508 8.57 3.76 17.80
N LEU A 509 8.79 4.44 16.68
CA LEU A 509 8.48 3.96 15.33
C LEU A 509 9.78 3.59 14.63
N ILE A 510 9.97 2.31 14.29
CA ILE A 510 11.20 1.77 13.74
C ILE A 510 10.91 1.13 12.38
N GLY A 511 11.29 1.83 11.30
CA GLY A 511 11.17 1.36 9.93
C GLY A 511 12.29 0.40 9.52
N PHE A 512 12.05 -0.42 8.49
CA PHE A 512 13.02 -1.37 7.95
C PHE A 512 13.15 -1.18 6.44
N GLY A 513 14.35 -1.42 5.90
CA GLY A 513 14.60 -1.32 4.47
C GLY A 513 15.60 -2.35 3.95
N THR A 514 15.56 -2.57 2.63
CA THR A 514 16.49 -3.46 1.92
C THR A 514 16.75 -2.96 0.50
N ASP A 515 17.95 -3.25 -0.05
CA ASP A 515 18.25 -2.95 -1.45
C ASP A 515 17.63 -3.99 -2.38
N SER A 516 17.96 -5.25 -2.15
CA SER A 516 17.64 -6.34 -3.09
C SER A 516 17.61 -7.69 -2.38
N GLY A 517 17.31 -8.74 -3.13
CA GLY A 517 17.26 -10.10 -2.61
C GLY A 517 16.04 -10.86 -3.10
N THR A 518 15.35 -11.56 -2.20
CA THR A 518 14.12 -12.29 -2.52
C THR A 518 13.05 -12.04 -1.48
N VAL A 519 11.78 -12.14 -1.89
CA VAL A 519 10.60 -12.00 -1.04
C VAL A 519 9.59 -13.09 -1.36
N ALA A 520 8.88 -13.59 -0.35
CA ALA A 520 7.70 -14.43 -0.54
C ALA A 520 6.49 -13.52 -0.77
N ALA A 521 5.92 -13.54 -1.97
CA ALA A 521 4.79 -12.68 -2.35
C ALA A 521 3.95 -13.34 -3.44
N ALA A 522 2.72 -12.89 -3.63
CA ALA A 522 1.88 -13.29 -4.76
C ALA A 522 2.00 -12.31 -5.94
N SER A 523 1.57 -12.74 -7.13
CA SER A 523 1.45 -11.89 -8.32
C SER A 523 0.13 -11.13 -8.34
N GLU A 524 -0.91 -11.71 -7.77
CA GLU A 524 -2.27 -11.18 -7.67
C GLU A 524 -2.88 -11.60 -6.33
N TRP A 525 -4.03 -11.01 -6.02
CA TRP A 525 -4.79 -11.39 -4.82
C TRP A 525 -5.29 -12.84 -4.94
N ASP A 526 -5.22 -13.59 -3.86
CA ASP A 526 -5.52 -15.03 -3.79
C ASP A 526 -4.67 -15.95 -4.70
N ALA A 527 -3.67 -15.40 -5.39
CA ALA A 527 -2.73 -16.20 -6.16
C ALA A 527 -1.76 -16.97 -5.24
N PRO A 528 -1.20 -18.08 -5.73
CA PRO A 528 -0.17 -18.82 -4.98
C PRO A 528 1.03 -17.94 -4.64
N MET A 529 1.63 -18.21 -3.49
CA MET A 529 2.91 -17.59 -3.11
C MET A 529 4.03 -18.04 -4.03
N GLU A 530 4.83 -17.07 -4.45
CA GLU A 530 6.05 -17.26 -5.23
C GLU A 530 7.25 -16.66 -4.49
N ILE A 531 8.44 -17.20 -4.72
CA ILE A 531 9.69 -16.52 -4.32
C ILE A 531 10.07 -15.58 -5.46
N LYS A 532 9.96 -14.28 -5.22
CA LYS A 532 10.22 -13.24 -6.21
C LYS A 532 11.54 -12.54 -5.93
N LEU A 533 12.25 -12.16 -7.00
CA LEU A 533 13.43 -11.33 -6.91
C LEU A 533 13.02 -9.89 -6.65
N VAL A 534 13.50 -9.32 -5.55
CA VAL A 534 13.39 -7.88 -5.26
C VAL A 534 14.41 -7.16 -6.13
N ARG A 535 13.95 -6.22 -6.94
CA ARG A 535 14.84 -5.43 -7.82
C ARG A 535 15.79 -4.58 -6.97
N PRO A 536 17.02 -4.32 -7.47
CA PRO A 536 17.88 -3.32 -6.85
C PRO A 536 17.13 -2.00 -6.64
N SER A 537 17.35 -1.39 -5.49
CA SER A 537 16.66 -0.16 -5.11
C SER A 537 16.93 0.98 -6.10
N ARG A 538 15.99 1.88 -6.19
CA ARG A 538 16.12 3.06 -7.08
C ARG A 538 17.16 4.03 -6.53
N PRO A 539 18.01 4.62 -7.41
CA PRO A 539 19.01 5.60 -6.96
C PRO A 539 18.43 6.84 -6.27
N ASP A 540 17.15 7.17 -6.56
CA ASP A 540 16.40 8.31 -6.04
C ASP A 540 15.55 7.96 -4.81
N SER A 541 15.75 6.78 -4.21
CA SER A 541 15.08 6.33 -2.99
C SER A 541 15.97 6.38 -1.75
N TYR A 542 15.37 6.23 -0.58
CA TYR A 542 16.11 6.05 0.68
C TYR A 542 16.91 4.75 0.68
N GLU A 543 16.36 3.68 0.10
CA GLU A 543 17.06 2.41 -0.06
C GLU A 543 18.32 2.57 -0.94
N GLY A 544 18.21 3.31 -2.05
CA GLY A 544 19.35 3.61 -2.91
C GLY A 544 20.41 4.45 -2.22
N LEU A 545 20.03 5.36 -1.32
CA LEU A 545 20.95 6.11 -0.47
C LEU A 545 21.63 5.17 0.54
N CYS A 546 20.87 4.32 1.24
CA CYS A 546 21.36 3.35 2.21
C CYS A 546 22.31 2.32 1.57
N HIS A 547 21.98 1.82 0.38
CA HIS A 547 22.85 0.90 -0.38
C HIS A 547 24.21 1.53 -0.69
N ARG A 548 24.25 2.80 -1.11
CA ARG A 548 25.51 3.51 -1.39
C ARG A 548 26.39 3.73 -0.14
N VAL A 549 25.86 3.58 1.07
CA VAL A 549 26.67 3.58 2.30
C VAL A 549 27.71 2.45 2.26
N GLY A 550 27.37 1.30 1.66
CA GLY A 550 28.24 0.14 1.50
C GLY A 550 28.39 -0.69 2.78
N GLN A 551 27.41 -0.61 3.68
CA GLN A 551 27.35 -1.39 4.92
C GLN A 551 26.23 -2.45 4.80
N GLU A 552 26.57 -3.72 5.10
CA GLU A 552 25.63 -4.85 4.96
C GLU A 552 24.36 -4.69 5.81
N ARG A 553 24.52 -4.21 7.05
CA ARG A 553 23.41 -3.93 7.98
C ARG A 553 23.78 -2.84 8.97
N PHE A 554 22.84 -1.97 9.29
CA PHE A 554 23.04 -0.89 10.25
C PHE A 554 21.73 -0.39 10.86
N LEU A 555 21.86 0.30 11.98
CA LEU A 555 20.81 1.12 12.59
C LEU A 555 21.10 2.59 12.31
N LEU A 556 20.12 3.33 11.85
CA LEU A 556 20.13 4.78 11.75
C LEU A 556 19.17 5.36 12.80
N ASP A 557 19.69 5.90 13.89
CA ASP A 557 18.89 6.60 14.91
C ASP A 557 18.57 8.01 14.42
N LEU A 558 17.30 8.26 14.09
CA LEU A 558 16.79 9.48 13.46
C LEU A 558 16.43 10.58 14.48
N ARG A 559 16.38 10.27 15.79
CA ARG A 559 15.93 11.20 16.83
C ARG A 559 16.97 12.25 17.20
N ASN A 560 18.19 11.83 17.55
CA ASN A 560 19.16 12.70 18.25
C ASN A 560 20.57 12.69 17.66
N ARG A 561 20.83 11.92 16.60
CA ARG A 561 22.18 11.75 16.05
C ARG A 561 22.44 12.49 14.73
N LEU A 562 21.37 13.00 14.14
CA LEU A 562 21.49 13.77 12.90
C LEU A 562 21.89 15.21 13.21
N ASP A 563 22.97 15.68 12.60
CA ASP A 563 23.23 17.12 12.55
C ASP A 563 22.14 17.83 11.73
N LYS A 564 22.09 19.16 11.85
CA LYS A 564 21.02 19.94 11.22
C LYS A 564 21.01 19.82 9.68
N GLU A 565 22.18 19.69 9.06
CA GLU A 565 22.32 19.59 7.60
C GLU A 565 21.86 18.24 7.10
N LEU A 566 22.32 17.15 7.72
CA LEU A 566 21.89 15.80 7.35
C LEU A 566 20.40 15.60 7.62
N ARG A 567 19.86 16.08 8.75
CA ARG A 567 18.43 16.03 9.01
C ARG A 567 17.63 16.76 7.94
N SER A 568 18.05 17.98 7.59
CA SER A 568 17.38 18.75 6.52
C SER A 568 17.42 18.04 5.16
N SER A 569 18.54 17.36 4.85
CA SER A 569 18.68 16.59 3.61
C SER A 569 17.76 15.36 3.60
N LEU A 570 17.74 14.60 4.71
CA LEU A 570 16.89 13.40 4.84
C LEU A 570 15.40 13.74 4.97
N SER A 571 15.04 14.96 5.40
CA SER A 571 13.64 15.43 5.44
C SER A 571 13.11 15.87 4.06
N GLN A 572 13.97 15.98 3.04
CA GLN A 572 13.50 16.17 1.67
C GLN A 572 12.76 14.90 1.22
N ARG A 573 11.54 15.09 0.71
CA ARG A 573 10.70 13.97 0.27
C ARG A 573 11.44 13.13 -0.79
N ARG A 574 11.63 11.86 -0.48
CA ARG A 574 12.32 10.88 -1.31
C ARG A 574 11.50 9.60 -1.35
N LEU A 575 11.69 8.81 -2.39
CA LEU A 575 11.01 7.53 -2.51
C LEU A 575 11.42 6.58 -1.39
N GLU A 576 10.46 5.86 -0.85
CA GLU A 576 10.62 4.73 0.07
C GLU A 576 9.84 3.54 -0.47
N ARG A 577 10.36 2.32 -0.31
CA ARG A 577 9.78 1.09 -0.84
C ARG A 577 8.84 0.43 0.15
N TYR A 578 7.65 0.05 -0.35
CA TYR A 578 6.62 -0.67 0.39
C TYR A 578 6.16 -1.88 -0.43
N ILE A 579 6.57 -3.09 -0.06
CA ILE A 579 6.15 -4.34 -0.71
C ILE A 579 5.15 -5.05 0.19
N GLY A 580 3.86 -5.02 -0.17
CA GLY A 580 2.80 -5.74 0.53
C GLY A 580 2.80 -7.24 0.21
N VAL A 581 1.63 -7.86 0.33
CA VAL A 581 1.44 -9.30 0.00
C VAL A 581 1.53 -9.59 -1.49
N ILE A 582 1.37 -8.57 -2.33
CA ILE A 582 1.55 -8.64 -3.78
C ILE A 582 2.82 -7.91 -4.15
N TYR A 583 3.66 -8.53 -4.98
CA TYR A 583 4.83 -7.88 -5.54
C TYR A 583 4.88 -8.06 -7.05
N ARG A 584 4.95 -6.93 -7.76
CA ARG A 584 5.04 -6.84 -9.21
C ARG A 584 6.30 -6.06 -9.60
N PRO A 585 7.43 -6.73 -9.83
CA PRO A 585 8.69 -6.08 -10.18
C PRO A 585 8.60 -5.14 -11.38
N GLU A 586 7.72 -5.47 -12.34
CA GLU A 586 7.54 -4.72 -13.60
C GLU A 586 6.97 -3.32 -13.35
N THR A 587 6.12 -3.18 -12.34
CA THR A 587 5.46 -1.91 -11.98
C THR A 587 5.97 -1.32 -10.66
N GLU A 588 7.06 -1.86 -10.10
CA GLU A 588 7.56 -1.57 -8.75
C GLU A 588 7.61 -0.06 -8.43
N ARG A 589 8.10 0.78 -9.37
CA ARG A 589 8.17 2.24 -9.17
C ARG A 589 6.82 2.86 -8.78
N TRP A 590 5.74 2.36 -9.33
CA TRP A 590 4.40 2.95 -9.22
C TRP A 590 3.51 2.23 -8.22
N SER A 591 3.77 0.96 -8.01
CA SER A 591 2.97 0.11 -7.11
C SER A 591 3.59 -0.12 -5.74
N HIS A 592 4.90 0.15 -5.59
CA HIS A 592 5.65 -0.20 -4.37
C HIS A 592 6.59 0.92 -3.88
N TYR A 593 6.52 2.13 -4.44
CA TYR A 593 7.25 3.29 -3.94
C TYR A 593 6.31 4.46 -3.72
N ALA A 594 6.45 5.14 -2.59
CA ALA A 594 5.79 6.39 -2.28
C ALA A 594 6.83 7.39 -1.76
N HIS A 595 6.54 8.69 -1.87
CA HIS A 595 7.43 9.68 -1.27
C HIS A 595 7.17 9.78 0.23
N ALA A 596 8.25 9.91 0.98
CA ALA A 596 8.23 10.05 2.42
C ALA A 596 9.34 10.99 2.90
N SER A 597 9.23 11.45 4.14
CA SER A 597 10.30 12.10 4.90
C SER A 597 10.77 11.14 5.99
N LEU A 598 11.90 10.45 5.76
CA LEU A 598 12.37 9.37 6.63
C LEU A 598 12.52 9.79 8.12
N PRO A 599 13.17 10.93 8.47
CA PRO A 599 13.37 11.30 9.87
C PRO A 599 12.13 11.88 10.55
N ASP A 600 11.07 12.18 9.80
CA ASP A 600 9.84 12.70 10.33
C ASP A 600 8.80 11.59 10.55
N GLN A 601 8.88 10.49 9.77
CA GLN A 601 7.99 9.35 9.96
C GLN A 601 8.50 8.30 10.94
N TYR A 602 9.83 8.13 11.11
CA TYR A 602 10.42 7.13 12.01
C TYR A 602 11.35 7.75 13.08
N ASP A 603 11.48 7.05 14.21
CA ASP A 603 12.50 7.32 15.22
C ASP A 603 13.84 6.64 14.89
N ALA A 604 13.78 5.54 14.13
CA ALA A 604 14.96 4.83 13.64
C ALA A 604 14.64 4.03 12.38
N PHE A 605 15.70 3.75 11.60
CA PHE A 605 15.59 2.94 10.39
C PHE A 605 16.64 1.82 10.44
N VAL A 606 16.20 0.59 10.23
CA VAL A 606 17.02 -0.62 10.23
C VAL A 606 17.26 -1.06 8.80
N TRP A 607 18.50 -1.20 8.42
CA TRP A 607 18.92 -1.55 7.07
C TRP A 607 19.49 -2.96 6.98
N PHE A 608 19.06 -3.69 5.95
CA PHE A 608 19.69 -4.91 5.46
C PHE A 608 19.92 -4.77 3.96
N ASP A 609 21.19 -4.79 3.52
CA ASP A 609 21.50 -4.58 2.10
C ASP A 609 20.90 -5.67 1.19
N GLN A 610 20.94 -6.92 1.65
CA GLN A 610 20.32 -8.06 0.97
C GLN A 610 19.45 -8.87 1.92
N THR A 611 18.30 -9.31 1.41
CA THR A 611 17.31 -10.09 2.17
C THR A 611 16.85 -11.33 1.41
N ARG A 612 16.23 -12.26 2.13
CA ARG A 612 15.72 -13.51 1.58
C ARG A 612 14.25 -13.72 1.94
N ALA A 613 13.55 -14.38 1.03
CA ALA A 613 12.19 -14.83 1.26
C ALA A 613 12.09 -15.70 2.50
N GLY A 614 11.08 -15.46 3.33
CA GLY A 614 10.68 -16.37 4.40
C GLY A 614 10.28 -17.74 3.85
N VAL A 615 10.60 -18.80 4.57
CA VAL A 615 10.26 -20.16 4.16
C VAL A 615 8.90 -20.52 4.75
N PRO A 616 7.84 -20.70 3.91
CA PRO A 616 6.51 -21.02 4.43
C PRO A 616 6.48 -22.40 5.08
N THR A 617 5.62 -22.56 6.07
CA THR A 617 5.30 -23.85 6.67
C THR A 617 4.03 -24.41 6.03
N PRO A 618 3.90 -25.76 5.87
CA PRO A 618 2.71 -26.35 5.25
C PRO A 618 1.43 -25.90 5.95
N ALA A 619 0.45 -25.44 5.18
CA ALA A 619 -0.89 -25.17 5.67
C ALA A 619 -1.75 -26.42 5.51
N PRO A 620 -2.62 -26.79 6.49
CA PRO A 620 -3.74 -27.65 6.18
C PRO A 620 -4.60 -26.95 5.13
N VAL A 621 -5.01 -27.71 4.13
CA VAL A 621 -5.92 -27.19 3.10
C VAL A 621 -7.28 -26.96 3.77
N THR A 622 -7.59 -25.72 4.14
CA THR A 622 -8.94 -25.32 4.49
C THR A 622 -9.65 -24.94 3.20
N VAL A 623 -10.65 -25.72 2.81
CA VAL A 623 -11.51 -25.41 1.68
C VAL A 623 -12.44 -24.28 2.09
N GLY A 624 -12.22 -23.09 1.56
CA GLY A 624 -13.19 -22.00 1.46
C GLY A 624 -13.32 -21.12 2.69
N GLU A 625 -12.69 -19.97 2.60
CA GLU A 625 -13.16 -18.68 3.14
C GLU A 625 -12.24 -17.59 2.56
N ASP A 626 -12.67 -16.99 1.45
CA ASP A 626 -12.03 -15.81 0.85
C ASP A 626 -12.52 -14.57 1.62
N GLU A 627 -12.01 -14.35 2.84
CA GLU A 627 -12.40 -13.20 3.67
C GLU A 627 -11.55 -11.95 3.44
N THR A 628 -10.55 -12.03 2.62
CA THR A 628 -9.65 -10.89 2.37
C THR A 628 -9.87 -10.32 0.98
N TYR A 629 -9.97 -9.00 0.87
CA TYR A 629 -10.11 -8.29 -0.40
C TYR A 629 -9.01 -7.22 -0.54
N PRO A 630 -8.55 -6.96 -1.79
CA PRO A 630 -7.40 -6.10 -2.04
C PRO A 630 -7.70 -4.63 -1.78
N SER A 631 -7.42 -4.17 -0.61
CA SER A 631 -7.29 -2.73 -0.32
C SER A 631 -6.02 -2.43 0.47
N GLY A 632 -5.16 -3.42 0.59
CA GLY A 632 -3.87 -3.24 1.19
C GLY A 632 -2.78 -3.28 0.12
N LEU A 633 -2.29 -2.14 -0.29
CA LEU A 633 -0.92 -2.05 -0.72
C LEU A 633 -0.04 -2.17 0.48
#